data_946a4c958625882691d0643f4da4413d
#
_entry.id   946a4c958625882691d0643f4da4413d
#
_cell.length_a   1.000
_cell.length_b   1.000
_cell.length_c   1.000
_cell.angle_alpha   90.00
_cell.angle_beta   90.00
_cell.angle_gamma   90.00
#
_symmetry.space_group_name_H-M   'P 1'
#
loop_
_entity.id
_entity.type
_entity.pdbx_description
1 polymer ?
#
loop_
_entity_poly.entity_id
_entity_poly.type
_entity_poly.pdbx_seq_one_letter_code
_entity_poly.pdbx_strand_id
1 'polypeptide(L)'
;MAILCTPFRELVLGHTSNRDPAAMAVVLLVADQPQQALELVMAQQRLAAAGLMVLDLNGETSHLLEGRDLQGGSLRWEAFVAQEHAAALWPDLEGPLRPWAAMLGVSIDSPTPPWLVPGLEDLQRVLWLADRLAMATADPEVNTVTVLLPPLAQALPLLRLAQRAPELILSLWDPLLDWWSETRQRLSHLELVLRLQLPSADSLRPPTPWLERCRLLAARLKDAPRLDVALALSGDADSWPLQRRRLAALPLSGYPLHRLWIQGQGWTTPLLEGWSPPLLLGDASWADRQDSLLNLLAQPAPSIPLTHWEDQRCRVFAPGVGREDLRVQQQEDVLVISALGQRRIIPLPETCRQREPASARVCAPFVEVVFR
;
A
#
# COMPACT_ATOMS: atom_id res chain seq x y z
N MET A 1 -2.64 34.55 -24.18
CA MET A 1 -1.73 33.69 -24.98
C MET A 1 -1.88 32.29 -24.48
N ALA A 2 -2.74 31.48 -25.09
CA ALA A 2 -2.98 30.09 -24.68
C ALA A 2 -1.83 29.24 -25.22
N ILE A 3 -0.92 28.83 -24.34
CA ILE A 3 0.11 27.87 -24.69
C ILE A 3 -0.57 26.50 -24.64
N LEU A 4 -0.79 25.93 -25.83
CA LEU A 4 -1.32 24.60 -26.05
C LEU A 4 -0.51 23.55 -25.24
N CYS A 5 -1.17 22.88 -24.30
CA CYS A 5 -0.65 21.64 -23.75
C CYS A 5 -0.55 20.64 -24.89
N THR A 6 0.64 20.16 -25.19
CA THR A 6 0.85 19.10 -26.19
C THR A 6 0.02 17.87 -25.79
N PRO A 7 -0.79 17.30 -26.69
CA PRO A 7 -1.65 16.18 -26.33
C PRO A 7 -0.83 14.96 -25.98
N PHE A 8 -1.11 14.40 -24.81
CA PHE A 8 -0.46 13.25 -24.16
C PHE A 8 -0.58 11.91 -24.93
N ARG A 9 -1.23 11.89 -26.09
CA ARG A 9 -1.46 10.65 -26.85
C ARG A 9 -0.21 9.88 -27.27
N GLU A 10 0.95 10.53 -27.38
CA GLU A 10 2.19 9.84 -27.84
C GLU A 10 2.98 9.16 -26.73
N LEU A 11 2.83 9.54 -25.46
CA LEU A 11 3.60 8.96 -24.35
C LEU A 11 3.01 7.65 -23.79
N VAL A 12 1.74 7.38 -24.03
CA VAL A 12 1.04 6.19 -23.50
C VAL A 12 1.30 4.94 -24.38
N LEU A 13 1.73 5.09 -25.63
CA LEU A 13 1.87 3.97 -26.57
C LEU A 13 3.26 3.30 -26.59
N GLY A 14 4.22 3.76 -25.78
CA GLY A 14 5.62 3.34 -25.90
C GLY A 14 6.09 2.21 -24.96
N HIS A 15 5.37 1.88 -23.88
CA HIS A 15 5.79 0.84 -22.93
C HIS A 15 4.68 -0.19 -22.69
N THR A 16 4.44 -1.06 -23.65
CA THR A 16 3.95 -2.41 -23.34
C THR A 16 5.06 -3.08 -22.53
N SER A 17 4.94 -3.02 -21.22
CA SER A 17 5.80 -3.78 -20.31
C SER A 17 5.75 -5.23 -20.77
N ASN A 18 6.89 -5.74 -21.21
CA ASN A 18 7.11 -7.15 -21.51
C ASN A 18 7.04 -7.88 -20.15
N ARG A 19 5.79 -8.13 -19.67
CA ARG A 19 5.56 -8.86 -18.42
C ARG A 19 6.06 -10.27 -18.65
N ASP A 20 7.03 -10.67 -17.86
CA ASP A 20 7.39 -12.07 -17.75
C ASP A 20 6.12 -12.83 -17.30
N PRO A 21 5.54 -13.70 -18.15
CA PRO A 21 4.27 -14.39 -17.85
C PRO A 21 4.37 -15.32 -16.63
N ALA A 22 5.60 -15.63 -16.18
CA ALA A 22 5.85 -16.49 -15.02
C ALA A 22 5.86 -15.74 -13.67
N ALA A 23 5.75 -14.41 -13.67
CA ALA A 23 5.84 -13.64 -12.43
C ALA A 23 4.45 -13.33 -11.86
N MET A 24 4.20 -13.75 -10.62
CA MET A 24 2.98 -13.46 -9.84
C MET A 24 2.63 -11.97 -9.86
N ALA A 25 1.39 -11.64 -10.22
CA ALA A 25 0.86 -10.29 -10.19
C ALA A 25 0.27 -9.97 -8.80
N VAL A 26 0.51 -8.74 -8.31
CA VAL A 26 -0.10 -8.25 -7.07
C VAL A 26 -1.06 -7.11 -7.39
N VAL A 27 -2.30 -7.25 -6.95
CA VAL A 27 -3.35 -6.24 -7.11
C VAL A 27 -3.69 -5.68 -5.73
N LEU A 28 -3.48 -4.39 -5.53
CA LEU A 28 -3.98 -3.68 -4.35
C LEU A 28 -5.37 -3.14 -4.66
N LEU A 29 -6.35 -3.54 -3.90
CA LEU A 29 -7.72 -3.08 -4.03
C LEU A 29 -8.11 -2.28 -2.81
N VAL A 30 -8.36 -0.98 -3.02
CA VAL A 30 -8.93 -0.08 -2.01
C VAL A 30 -10.39 0.16 -2.37
N ALA A 31 -11.31 -0.18 -1.49
CA ALA A 31 -12.74 0.03 -1.69
C ALA A 31 -13.34 0.76 -0.49
N ASP A 32 -14.29 1.66 -0.77
CA ASP A 32 -15.04 2.35 0.29
C ASP A 32 -16.01 1.41 1.02
N GLN A 33 -16.46 0.37 0.32
CA GLN A 33 -17.43 -0.60 0.84
C GLN A 33 -16.97 -2.03 0.57
N PRO A 34 -17.11 -2.95 1.53
CA PRO A 34 -16.76 -4.36 1.36
C PRO A 34 -17.48 -5.02 0.17
N GLN A 35 -18.73 -4.59 -0.11
CA GLN A 35 -19.49 -5.09 -1.25
C GLN A 35 -18.81 -4.79 -2.59
N GLN A 36 -18.23 -3.59 -2.77
CA GLN A 36 -17.48 -3.24 -3.98
C GLN A 36 -16.22 -4.08 -4.13
N ALA A 37 -15.51 -4.33 -3.02
CA ALA A 37 -14.35 -5.20 -3.01
C ALA A 37 -14.73 -6.62 -3.47
N LEU A 38 -15.82 -7.18 -2.94
CA LEU A 38 -16.32 -8.48 -3.33
C LEU A 38 -16.69 -8.54 -4.82
N GLU A 39 -17.38 -7.53 -5.33
CA GLU A 39 -17.78 -7.46 -6.74
C GLU A 39 -16.56 -7.49 -7.67
N LEU A 40 -15.51 -6.72 -7.34
CA LEU A 40 -14.26 -6.70 -8.10
C LEU A 40 -13.53 -8.05 -8.05
N VAL A 41 -13.46 -8.69 -6.89
CA VAL A 41 -12.85 -10.02 -6.75
C VAL A 41 -13.59 -11.06 -7.56
N MET A 42 -14.92 -11.06 -7.52
CA MET A 42 -15.73 -11.99 -8.30
C MET A 42 -15.57 -11.78 -9.81
N ALA A 43 -15.40 -10.55 -10.26
CA ALA A 43 -15.07 -10.26 -11.65
C ALA A 43 -13.65 -10.71 -12.01
N GLN A 44 -12.66 -10.51 -11.12
CA GLN A 44 -11.30 -11.02 -11.31
C GLN A 44 -11.26 -12.55 -11.40
N GLN A 45 -12.01 -13.25 -10.54
CA GLN A 45 -12.10 -14.71 -10.56
C GLN A 45 -12.58 -15.24 -11.93
N ARG A 46 -13.54 -14.56 -12.55
CA ARG A 46 -14.03 -14.94 -13.89
C ARG A 46 -13.02 -14.72 -15.01
N LEU A 47 -12.13 -13.75 -14.84
CA LEU A 47 -11.06 -13.45 -15.80
C LEU A 47 -9.80 -14.27 -15.55
N ALA A 48 -9.59 -14.72 -14.33
CA ALA A 48 -8.41 -15.48 -13.96
C ALA A 48 -8.51 -16.90 -14.53
N ALA A 49 -7.62 -17.20 -15.48
CA ALA A 49 -7.50 -18.55 -16.03
C ALA A 49 -6.85 -19.55 -15.04
N ALA A 50 -6.22 -19.05 -13.98
CA ALA A 50 -5.48 -19.83 -12.98
C ALA A 50 -5.53 -19.15 -11.59
N GLY A 51 -4.99 -19.82 -10.57
CA GLY A 51 -5.09 -19.53 -9.14
C GLY A 51 -5.09 -18.06 -8.72
N LEU A 52 -6.23 -17.62 -8.22
CA LEU A 52 -6.41 -16.31 -7.59
C LEU A 52 -6.38 -16.49 -6.07
N MET A 53 -5.46 -15.80 -5.41
CA MET A 53 -5.43 -15.71 -3.95
C MET A 53 -5.91 -14.32 -3.52
N VAL A 54 -6.83 -14.27 -2.57
CA VAL A 54 -7.35 -13.03 -1.98
C VAL A 54 -6.92 -12.92 -0.53
N LEU A 55 -6.30 -11.80 -0.19
CA LEU A 55 -5.85 -11.48 1.16
C LEU A 55 -6.69 -10.31 1.69
N ASP A 56 -7.63 -10.58 2.58
CA ASP A 56 -8.51 -9.58 3.18
C ASP A 56 -7.89 -9.04 4.47
N LEU A 57 -7.27 -7.84 4.40
CA LEU A 57 -6.62 -7.21 5.55
C LEU A 57 -7.60 -6.60 6.57
N ASN A 58 -8.86 -6.41 6.18
CA ASN A 58 -9.86 -5.85 7.07
C ASN A 58 -10.77 -6.91 7.70
N GLY A 59 -10.87 -8.09 7.04
CA GLY A 59 -11.74 -9.18 7.47
C GLY A 59 -13.23 -8.94 7.20
N GLU A 60 -13.63 -7.73 6.86
CA GLU A 60 -15.05 -7.38 6.66
C GLU A 60 -15.67 -8.02 5.43
N THR A 61 -14.88 -8.17 4.36
CA THR A 61 -15.37 -8.74 3.10
C THR A 61 -15.60 -10.25 3.21
N SER A 62 -14.86 -10.93 4.07
CA SER A 62 -14.99 -12.36 4.29
C SER A 62 -16.39 -12.74 4.82
N HIS A 63 -16.98 -11.91 5.67
CA HIS A 63 -18.35 -12.14 6.18
C HIS A 63 -19.42 -12.09 5.09
N LEU A 64 -19.18 -11.37 4.00
CA LEU A 64 -20.10 -11.33 2.85
C LEU A 64 -20.06 -12.62 2.02
N LEU A 65 -19.05 -13.45 2.23
CA LEU A 65 -18.89 -14.76 1.58
C LEU A 65 -19.60 -15.88 2.31
N GLU A 66 -19.97 -15.69 3.56
CA GLU A 66 -20.65 -16.69 4.36
C GLU A 66 -21.95 -17.15 3.65
N GLY A 67 -22.02 -18.44 3.36
CA GLY A 67 -23.16 -19.04 2.63
C GLY A 67 -23.16 -18.84 1.12
N ARG A 68 -22.13 -18.24 0.52
CA ARG A 68 -21.94 -18.22 -0.92
C ARG A 68 -21.06 -19.37 -1.35
N ASP A 69 -21.56 -20.18 -2.25
CA ASP A 69 -20.79 -21.25 -2.85
C ASP A 69 -19.80 -20.66 -3.87
N LEU A 70 -18.52 -20.60 -3.49
CA LEU A 70 -17.43 -20.15 -4.36
C LEU A 70 -17.06 -21.24 -5.38
N GLN A 71 -18.06 -22.02 -5.85
CA GLN A 71 -17.86 -23.13 -6.76
C GLN A 71 -17.27 -22.67 -8.09
N GLY A 72 -16.20 -23.33 -8.48
CA GLY A 72 -15.73 -23.34 -9.86
C GLY A 72 -14.43 -22.62 -10.14
N GLY A 73 -13.46 -22.64 -9.23
CA GLY A 73 -12.14 -22.12 -9.54
C GLY A 73 -11.14 -22.22 -8.39
N SER A 74 -9.87 -22.07 -8.70
CA SER A 74 -8.78 -22.04 -7.72
C SER A 74 -8.75 -20.72 -6.93
N LEU A 75 -9.90 -20.26 -6.40
CA LEU A 75 -9.95 -19.09 -5.53
C LEU A 75 -9.60 -19.50 -4.10
N ARG A 76 -8.52 -18.96 -3.59
CA ARG A 76 -8.15 -19.05 -2.17
C ARG A 76 -8.42 -17.71 -1.51
N TRP A 77 -9.14 -17.73 -0.38
CA TRP A 77 -9.46 -16.55 0.39
C TRP A 77 -8.93 -16.67 1.80
N GLU A 78 -8.13 -15.72 2.22
CA GLU A 78 -7.63 -15.64 3.58
C GLU A 78 -7.90 -14.24 4.16
N ALA A 79 -8.46 -14.20 5.36
CA ALA A 79 -8.72 -12.96 6.08
C ALA A 79 -7.75 -12.79 7.25
N PHE A 80 -7.35 -11.57 7.51
CA PHE A 80 -6.56 -11.24 8.69
C PHE A 80 -7.44 -11.29 9.94
N VAL A 81 -7.05 -12.15 10.89
CA VAL A 81 -7.65 -12.24 12.22
C VAL A 81 -6.54 -11.98 13.24
N ALA A 82 -6.60 -10.84 13.92
CA ALA A 82 -5.53 -10.38 14.79
C ALA A 82 -5.16 -11.39 15.90
N GLN A 83 -6.16 -12.04 16.49
CA GLN A 83 -5.95 -13.04 17.55
C GLN A 83 -5.24 -14.31 17.04
N GLU A 84 -5.66 -14.82 15.89
CA GLU A 84 -5.07 -16.01 15.26
C GLU A 84 -3.63 -15.73 14.82
N HIS A 85 -3.40 -14.57 14.21
CA HIS A 85 -2.06 -14.18 13.81
C HIS A 85 -1.14 -13.97 15.01
N ALA A 86 -1.63 -13.32 16.07
CA ALA A 86 -0.86 -13.18 17.32
C ALA A 86 -0.49 -14.53 17.91
N ALA A 87 -1.43 -15.48 17.93
CA ALA A 87 -1.16 -16.84 18.41
C ALA A 87 -0.12 -17.57 17.53
N ALA A 88 -0.16 -17.35 16.21
CA ALA A 88 0.82 -17.92 15.29
C ALA A 88 2.24 -17.33 15.44
N LEU A 89 2.34 -16.04 15.82
CA LEU A 89 3.63 -15.37 16.06
C LEU A 89 4.22 -15.67 17.45
N TRP A 90 3.37 -16.11 18.39
CA TRP A 90 3.79 -16.29 19.78
C TRP A 90 4.98 -17.24 19.97
N PRO A 91 5.05 -18.43 19.33
CA PRO A 91 6.18 -19.36 19.48
C PRO A 91 7.53 -18.72 19.13
N ASP A 92 7.58 -17.82 18.15
CA ASP A 92 8.81 -17.14 17.73
C ASP A 92 9.30 -16.11 18.76
N LEU A 93 8.40 -15.61 19.59
CA LEU A 93 8.63 -14.49 20.50
C LEU A 93 8.68 -14.92 21.96
N GLU A 94 8.01 -16.01 22.34
CA GLU A 94 8.00 -16.52 23.71
C GLU A 94 9.41 -16.78 24.22
N GLY A 95 10.23 -17.47 23.44
CA GLY A 95 11.61 -17.78 23.79
C GLY A 95 12.45 -16.53 24.10
N PRO A 96 12.55 -15.57 23.19
CA PRO A 96 13.22 -14.29 23.40
C PRO A 96 12.67 -13.45 24.56
N LEU A 97 11.35 -13.46 24.77
CA LEU A 97 10.70 -12.62 25.79
C LEU A 97 10.69 -13.23 27.19
N ARG A 98 10.78 -14.55 27.33
CA ARG A 98 10.74 -15.24 28.63
C ARG A 98 11.75 -14.72 29.65
N PRO A 99 13.05 -14.50 29.32
CA PRO A 99 14.01 -13.93 30.25
C PRO A 99 13.63 -12.52 30.72
N TRP A 100 13.04 -11.71 29.80
CA TRP A 100 12.61 -10.35 30.11
C TRP A 100 11.39 -10.34 31.03
N ALA A 101 10.42 -11.19 30.76
CA ALA A 101 9.24 -11.34 31.60
C ALA A 101 9.63 -11.77 33.02
N ALA A 102 10.53 -12.75 33.13
CA ALA A 102 11.06 -13.19 34.42
C ALA A 102 11.77 -12.06 35.20
N MET A 103 12.56 -11.23 34.50
CA MET A 103 13.22 -10.07 35.09
C MET A 103 12.22 -9.03 35.60
N LEU A 104 11.14 -8.80 34.86
CA LEU A 104 10.08 -7.84 35.22
C LEU A 104 9.06 -8.41 36.19
N GLY A 105 9.18 -9.68 36.60
CA GLY A 105 8.20 -10.35 37.44
C GLY A 105 6.83 -10.55 36.77
N VAL A 106 6.79 -10.55 35.43
CA VAL A 106 5.57 -10.75 34.65
C VAL A 106 5.49 -12.20 34.20
N SER A 107 4.35 -12.84 34.46
CA SER A 107 4.07 -14.17 33.88
C SER A 107 3.66 -14.02 32.43
N ILE A 108 4.36 -14.72 31.53
CA ILE A 108 4.00 -14.80 30.10
C ILE A 108 3.16 -16.03 29.78
N ASP A 109 2.79 -16.81 30.80
CA ASP A 109 1.90 -17.96 30.63
C ASP A 109 0.41 -17.55 30.43
N SER A 110 0.17 -16.24 30.28
CA SER A 110 -1.17 -15.72 30.01
C SER A 110 -1.61 -16.08 28.58
N PRO A 111 -2.82 -16.64 28.41
CA PRO A 111 -3.38 -16.93 27.09
C PRO A 111 -3.70 -15.69 26.28
N THR A 112 -3.55 -14.51 26.87
CA THR A 112 -3.77 -13.23 26.17
C THR A 112 -2.42 -12.71 25.71
N PRO A 113 -2.07 -12.88 24.43
CA PRO A 113 -0.81 -12.37 23.90
C PRO A 113 -0.68 -10.86 24.10
N PRO A 114 0.48 -10.35 24.56
CA PRO A 114 0.70 -8.91 24.75
C PRO A 114 0.61 -8.06 23.47
N TRP A 115 0.48 -8.71 22.33
CA TRP A 115 0.33 -8.08 21.01
C TRP A 115 -1.04 -7.45 20.74
N LEU A 116 -2.04 -7.74 21.55
CA LEU A 116 -3.33 -7.03 21.50
C LEU A 116 -3.21 -5.63 22.10
N VAL A 117 -2.00 -5.09 22.13
CA VAL A 117 -1.78 -3.69 22.51
C VAL A 117 -2.33 -2.80 21.41
N PRO A 118 -3.23 -1.87 21.75
CA PRO A 118 -3.75 -0.92 20.79
C PRO A 118 -2.61 -0.19 20.03
N GLY A 119 -2.72 -0.11 18.71
CA GLY A 119 -1.70 0.49 17.85
C GLY A 119 -0.68 -0.49 17.25
N LEU A 120 -0.56 -1.72 17.75
CA LEU A 120 0.28 -2.76 17.11
C LEU A 120 -0.47 -3.55 16.03
N GLU A 121 -1.75 -3.36 15.88
CA GLU A 121 -2.57 -4.10 14.92
C GLU A 121 -2.15 -3.87 13.47
N ASP A 122 -1.78 -2.63 13.13
CA ASP A 122 -1.29 -2.32 11.78
C ASP A 122 0.06 -2.99 11.49
N LEU A 123 0.94 -3.09 12.49
CA LEU A 123 2.19 -3.84 12.36
C LEU A 123 1.90 -5.34 12.18
N GLN A 124 0.94 -5.89 12.91
CA GLN A 124 0.52 -7.28 12.73
C GLN A 124 -0.06 -7.52 11.33
N ARG A 125 -0.88 -6.60 10.80
CA ARG A 125 -1.37 -6.66 9.42
C ARG A 125 -0.23 -6.66 8.40
N VAL A 126 0.79 -5.83 8.62
CA VAL A 126 1.98 -5.77 7.74
C VAL A 126 2.77 -7.07 7.79
N LEU A 127 3.01 -7.64 8.98
CA LEU A 127 3.72 -8.91 9.15
C LEU A 127 2.93 -10.07 8.51
N TRP A 128 1.63 -10.12 8.75
CA TRP A 128 0.76 -11.11 8.14
C TRP A 128 0.77 -11.03 6.61
N LEU A 129 0.63 -9.81 6.05
CA LEU A 129 0.68 -9.59 4.62
C LEU A 129 2.04 -10.02 4.04
N ALA A 130 3.15 -9.70 4.73
CA ALA A 130 4.48 -10.09 4.30
C ALA A 130 4.65 -11.61 4.27
N ASP A 131 4.12 -12.30 5.27
CA ASP A 131 4.13 -13.75 5.36
C ASP A 131 3.30 -14.39 4.22
N ARG A 132 2.06 -13.96 4.05
CA ARG A 132 1.15 -14.48 3.02
C ARG A 132 1.65 -14.24 1.59
N LEU A 133 2.22 -13.06 1.31
CA LEU A 133 2.82 -12.79 0.00
C LEU A 133 4.07 -13.63 -0.25
N ALA A 134 4.88 -13.90 0.78
CA ALA A 134 6.02 -14.81 0.64
C ALA A 134 5.57 -16.23 0.33
N MET A 135 4.54 -16.73 1.02
CA MET A 135 3.94 -18.05 0.75
C MET A 135 3.34 -18.12 -0.66
N ALA A 136 2.56 -17.13 -1.05
CA ALA A 136 1.98 -17.05 -2.40
C ALA A 136 3.05 -17.02 -3.50
N THR A 137 4.18 -16.35 -3.26
CA THR A 137 5.31 -16.31 -4.22
C THR A 137 5.96 -17.69 -4.39
N ALA A 138 5.94 -18.52 -3.37
CA ALA A 138 6.50 -19.88 -3.40
C ALA A 138 5.52 -20.91 -3.98
N ASP A 139 4.25 -20.56 -4.15
CA ASP A 139 3.20 -21.46 -4.64
C ASP A 139 3.02 -21.31 -6.16
N PRO A 140 3.37 -22.34 -6.96
CA PRO A 140 3.25 -22.28 -8.41
C PRO A 140 1.82 -22.25 -8.92
N GLU A 141 0.82 -22.58 -8.07
CA GLU A 141 -0.58 -22.52 -8.44
C GLU A 141 -1.16 -21.10 -8.34
N VAL A 142 -0.47 -20.19 -7.64
CA VAL A 142 -0.92 -18.80 -7.44
C VAL A 142 -0.28 -17.88 -8.47
N ASN A 143 -1.09 -17.38 -9.40
CA ASN A 143 -0.63 -16.45 -10.43
C ASN A 143 -0.97 -14.99 -10.11
N THR A 144 -2.01 -14.78 -9.31
CA THR A 144 -2.47 -13.44 -8.94
C THR A 144 -2.82 -13.40 -7.46
N VAL A 145 -2.32 -12.39 -6.77
CA VAL A 145 -2.71 -12.09 -5.39
C VAL A 145 -3.44 -10.76 -5.36
N THR A 146 -4.67 -10.77 -4.90
CA THR A 146 -5.45 -9.55 -4.68
C THR A 146 -5.48 -9.25 -3.18
N VAL A 147 -4.94 -8.11 -2.80
CA VAL A 147 -4.92 -7.63 -1.43
C VAL A 147 -6.06 -6.63 -1.24
N LEU A 148 -7.05 -7.00 -0.45
CA LEU A 148 -8.13 -6.11 -0.05
C LEU A 148 -7.65 -5.25 1.10
N LEU A 149 -7.48 -3.97 0.82
CA LEU A 149 -7.07 -2.98 1.80
C LEU A 149 -8.29 -2.39 2.52
N PRO A 150 -8.13 -1.92 3.76
CA PRO A 150 -9.17 -1.15 4.43
C PRO A 150 -9.49 0.14 3.66
N PRO A 151 -10.54 0.88 4.04
CA PRO A 151 -10.86 2.16 3.43
C PRO A 151 -9.64 3.09 3.36
N LEU A 152 -9.58 3.94 2.33
CA LEU A 152 -8.38 4.70 1.93
C LEU A 152 -7.68 5.44 3.07
N ALA A 153 -8.44 5.97 4.03
CA ALA A 153 -7.89 6.68 5.19
C ALA A 153 -7.01 5.79 6.09
N GLN A 154 -7.32 4.50 6.16
CA GLN A 154 -6.56 3.50 6.92
C GLN A 154 -5.52 2.79 6.02
N ALA A 155 -5.85 2.58 4.75
CA ALA A 155 -4.95 1.93 3.80
C ALA A 155 -3.64 2.71 3.60
N LEU A 156 -3.68 4.03 3.52
CA LEU A 156 -2.48 4.84 3.28
C LEU A 156 -1.44 4.76 4.41
N PRO A 157 -1.80 4.92 5.70
CA PRO A 157 -0.87 4.69 6.80
C PRO A 157 -0.30 3.27 6.78
N LEU A 158 -1.15 2.26 6.54
CA LEU A 158 -0.75 0.85 6.48
C LEU A 158 0.27 0.60 5.36
N LEU A 159 0.02 1.09 4.16
CA LEU A 159 0.93 0.97 3.02
C LEU A 159 2.27 1.70 3.29
N ARG A 160 2.24 2.88 3.90
CA ARG A 160 3.46 3.60 4.32
C ARG A 160 4.24 2.82 5.37
N LEU A 161 3.53 2.22 6.34
CA LEU A 161 4.15 1.35 7.32
C LEU A 161 4.79 0.14 6.64
N ALA A 162 4.09 -0.53 5.72
CA ALA A 162 4.60 -1.67 4.99
C ALA A 162 5.87 -1.36 4.18
N GLN A 163 5.93 -0.19 3.54
CA GLN A 163 7.12 0.24 2.80
C GLN A 163 8.33 0.55 3.68
N ARG A 164 8.09 1.02 4.92
CA ARG A 164 9.13 1.47 5.85
C ARG A 164 9.36 0.51 7.01
N ALA A 165 8.58 -0.57 7.11
CA ALA A 165 8.67 -1.51 8.22
C ALA A 165 10.10 -2.02 8.47
N PRO A 166 10.90 -2.40 7.46
CA PRO A 166 12.27 -2.85 7.69
C PRO A 166 13.15 -1.77 8.35
N GLU A 167 13.04 -0.53 7.88
CA GLU A 167 13.81 0.61 8.37
C GLU A 167 13.36 1.02 9.77
N LEU A 168 12.04 1.04 10.01
CA LEU A 168 11.46 1.37 11.32
C LEU A 168 11.82 0.32 12.37
N ILE A 169 11.73 -0.96 12.02
CA ILE A 169 12.12 -2.05 12.94
C ILE A 169 13.57 -1.85 13.38
N LEU A 170 14.49 -1.64 12.44
CA LEU A 170 15.90 -1.44 12.75
C LEU A 170 16.14 -0.15 13.54
N SER A 171 15.54 0.97 13.13
CA SER A 171 15.72 2.26 13.79
C SER A 171 15.18 2.33 15.23
N LEU A 172 14.20 1.49 15.55
CA LEU A 172 13.68 1.38 16.92
C LEU A 172 14.51 0.40 17.75
N TRP A 173 14.96 -0.69 17.13
CA TRP A 173 15.67 -1.77 17.83
C TRP A 173 17.12 -1.40 18.16
N ASP A 174 17.85 -0.83 17.22
CA ASP A 174 19.28 -0.54 17.42
C ASP A 174 19.52 0.35 18.66
N PRO A 175 18.84 1.49 18.85
CA PRO A 175 19.00 2.29 20.07
C PRO A 175 18.59 1.57 21.36
N LEU A 176 17.56 0.70 21.27
CA LEU A 176 17.13 -0.10 22.42
C LEU A 176 18.19 -1.13 22.81
N LEU A 177 18.78 -1.80 21.83
CA LEU A 177 19.85 -2.79 22.06
C LEU A 177 21.11 -2.11 22.61
N ASP A 178 21.48 -0.93 22.10
CA ASP A 178 22.63 -0.17 22.60
C ASP A 178 22.40 0.27 24.04
N TRP A 179 21.25 0.86 24.34
CA TRP A 179 20.87 1.25 25.68
C TRP A 179 20.90 0.06 26.66
N TRP A 180 20.34 -1.09 26.23
CA TRP A 180 20.34 -2.27 27.07
C TRP A 180 21.74 -2.83 27.30
N SER A 181 22.58 -2.86 26.26
CA SER A 181 23.97 -3.31 26.36
C SER A 181 24.76 -2.47 27.38
N GLU A 182 24.62 -1.16 27.33
CA GLU A 182 25.23 -0.25 28.29
C GLU A 182 24.67 -0.46 29.71
N THR A 183 23.36 -0.60 29.84
CA THR A 183 22.69 -0.84 31.12
C THR A 183 23.14 -2.13 31.74
N ARG A 184 23.20 -3.20 30.97
CA ARG A 184 23.69 -4.51 31.41
C ARG A 184 25.15 -4.44 31.86
N GLN A 185 26.00 -3.71 31.11
CA GLN A 185 27.40 -3.51 31.48
C GLN A 185 27.55 -2.85 32.85
N ARG A 186 26.73 -1.82 33.12
CA ARG A 186 26.67 -1.12 34.41
C ARG A 186 26.15 -1.99 35.54
N LEU A 187 25.26 -2.93 35.24
CA LEU A 187 24.66 -3.84 36.22
C LEU A 187 25.42 -5.17 36.37
N SER A 188 26.50 -5.40 35.62
CA SER A 188 27.24 -6.66 35.61
C SER A 188 27.76 -7.10 36.97
N HIS A 189 28.15 -6.15 37.83
CA HIS A 189 28.55 -6.45 39.21
C HIS A 189 27.37 -6.86 40.12
N LEU A 190 26.16 -6.40 39.82
CA LEU A 190 24.95 -6.80 40.53
C LEU A 190 24.48 -8.20 40.09
N GLU A 191 24.73 -8.62 38.84
CA GLU A 191 24.49 -10.01 38.41
C GLU A 191 25.18 -11.03 39.31
N LEU A 192 26.44 -10.76 39.68
CA LEU A 192 27.23 -11.62 40.56
C LEU A 192 26.71 -11.62 41.99
N VAL A 193 26.33 -10.45 42.50
CA VAL A 193 25.90 -10.31 43.91
C VAL A 193 24.49 -10.82 44.14
N LEU A 194 23.58 -10.54 43.21
CA LEU A 194 22.16 -10.86 43.34
C LEU A 194 21.77 -12.15 42.61
N ARG A 195 22.71 -12.83 41.93
CA ARG A 195 22.47 -14.00 41.08
C ARG A 195 21.35 -13.76 40.04
N LEU A 196 21.23 -12.52 39.56
CA LEU A 196 20.30 -12.19 38.53
C LEU A 196 20.83 -12.64 37.16
N GLN A 197 20.02 -13.29 36.37
CA GLN A 197 20.35 -13.62 34.98
C GLN A 197 19.73 -12.52 34.09
N LEU A 198 20.51 -11.48 33.77
CA LEU A 198 20.05 -10.43 32.84
C LEU A 198 20.06 -10.99 31.41
N PRO A 199 18.98 -10.78 30.65
CA PRO A 199 18.90 -11.23 29.26
C PRO A 199 20.01 -10.60 28.41
N SER A 200 20.48 -11.32 27.40
CA SER A 200 21.43 -10.76 26.43
C SER A 200 20.73 -9.76 25.51
N ALA A 201 21.45 -8.74 25.03
CA ALA A 201 20.90 -7.84 24.01
C ALA A 201 20.46 -8.59 22.75
N ASP A 202 21.17 -9.65 22.38
CA ASP A 202 20.82 -10.47 21.21
C ASP A 202 19.46 -11.16 21.33
N SER A 203 18.98 -11.44 22.56
CA SER A 203 17.65 -12.01 22.77
C SER A 203 16.50 -11.05 22.44
N LEU A 204 16.78 -9.75 22.32
CA LEU A 204 15.81 -8.74 21.91
C LEU A 204 15.75 -8.52 20.40
N ARG A 205 16.69 -9.07 19.64
CA ARG A 205 16.69 -8.83 18.18
C ARG A 205 15.44 -9.40 17.54
N PRO A 206 14.81 -8.65 16.61
CA PRO A 206 13.67 -9.17 15.88
C PRO A 206 14.08 -10.42 15.11
N PRO A 207 13.21 -11.42 15.00
CA PRO A 207 13.50 -12.61 14.21
C PRO A 207 13.90 -12.25 12.78
N THR A 208 15.07 -12.73 12.34
CA THR A 208 15.60 -12.46 11.00
C THR A 208 14.58 -12.74 9.88
N PRO A 209 13.79 -13.86 9.94
CA PRO A 209 12.78 -14.13 8.91
C PRO A 209 11.71 -13.04 8.78
N TRP A 210 11.34 -12.38 9.86
CA TRP A 210 10.35 -11.28 9.81
C TRP A 210 10.89 -10.08 9.04
N LEU A 211 12.12 -9.70 9.32
CA LEU A 211 12.77 -8.58 8.65
C LEU A 211 12.94 -8.85 7.16
N GLU A 212 13.30 -10.07 6.79
CA GLU A 212 13.42 -10.47 5.39
C GLU A 212 12.08 -10.43 4.66
N ARG A 213 11.01 -10.95 5.25
CA ARG A 213 9.66 -10.89 4.69
C ARG A 213 9.17 -9.45 4.53
N CYS A 214 9.41 -8.59 5.54
CA CYS A 214 9.10 -7.17 5.44
C CYS A 214 9.89 -6.47 4.32
N ARG A 215 11.16 -6.84 4.10
CA ARG A 215 11.97 -6.33 2.99
C ARG A 215 11.41 -6.76 1.63
N LEU A 216 11.01 -8.01 1.49
CA LEU A 216 10.35 -8.52 0.28
C LEU A 216 9.03 -7.79 0.00
N LEU A 217 8.19 -7.60 1.02
CA LEU A 217 6.96 -6.83 0.90
C LEU A 217 7.24 -5.38 0.45
N ALA A 218 8.17 -4.70 1.12
CA ALA A 218 8.54 -3.32 0.78
C ALA A 218 9.08 -3.21 -0.66
N ALA A 219 9.87 -4.19 -1.11
CA ALA A 219 10.36 -4.25 -2.49
C ALA A 219 9.21 -4.46 -3.49
N ARG A 220 8.25 -5.34 -3.20
CA ARG A 220 7.07 -5.58 -4.03
C ARG A 220 6.18 -4.34 -4.16
N LEU A 221 5.97 -3.62 -3.07
CA LEU A 221 5.18 -2.38 -3.08
C LEU A 221 5.86 -1.23 -3.84
N LYS A 222 7.18 -1.31 -4.06
CA LYS A 222 7.96 -0.36 -4.87
C LYS A 222 8.07 -0.78 -6.34
N ASP A 223 7.79 -2.05 -6.66
CA ASP A 223 7.89 -2.60 -8.02
C ASP A 223 6.64 -2.25 -8.85
N ALA A 224 6.56 -0.98 -9.26
CA ALA A 224 5.43 -0.44 -10.00
C ALA A 224 4.98 -1.27 -11.23
N PRO A 225 5.86 -1.91 -12.03
CA PRO A 225 5.44 -2.72 -13.18
C PRO A 225 4.64 -3.97 -12.82
N ARG A 226 4.79 -4.47 -11.59
CA ARG A 226 4.11 -5.71 -11.12
C ARG A 226 3.01 -5.44 -10.12
N LEU A 227 2.85 -4.18 -9.73
CA LEU A 227 1.83 -3.74 -8.81
C LEU A 227 0.68 -3.11 -9.59
N ASP A 228 -0.51 -3.68 -9.50
CA ASP A 228 -1.74 -3.07 -9.99
C ASP A 228 -2.51 -2.44 -8.81
N VAL A 229 -3.03 -1.24 -8.98
CA VAL A 229 -3.80 -0.56 -7.92
C VAL A 229 -5.15 -0.15 -8.48
N ALA A 230 -6.20 -0.69 -7.87
CA ALA A 230 -7.58 -0.36 -8.17
C ALA A 230 -8.20 0.39 -6.98
N LEU A 231 -8.95 1.44 -7.30
CA LEU A 231 -9.67 2.25 -6.33
C LEU A 231 -11.16 2.21 -6.65
N ALA A 232 -11.97 1.79 -5.69
CA ALA A 232 -13.41 1.81 -5.76
C ALA A 232 -13.96 2.84 -4.77
N LEU A 233 -14.63 3.85 -5.27
CA LEU A 233 -15.20 4.95 -4.50
C LEU A 233 -16.72 4.91 -4.53
N SER A 234 -17.35 5.36 -3.45
CA SER A 234 -18.80 5.56 -3.34
C SER A 234 -19.12 7.00 -3.09
N GLY A 235 -20.16 7.50 -3.76
CA GLY A 235 -20.68 8.83 -3.55
C GLY A 235 -21.20 9.46 -4.83
N ASP A 236 -22.10 10.41 -4.71
CA ASP A 236 -22.68 11.14 -5.82
C ASP A 236 -21.77 12.26 -6.30
N ALA A 237 -22.05 12.83 -7.47
CA ALA A 237 -21.27 13.91 -8.06
C ALA A 237 -21.14 15.15 -7.15
N ASP A 238 -22.11 15.39 -6.28
CA ASP A 238 -22.08 16.47 -5.27
C ASP A 238 -20.95 16.25 -4.24
N SER A 239 -20.50 15.00 -4.05
CA SER A 239 -19.34 14.65 -3.21
C SER A 239 -17.98 14.91 -3.87
N TRP A 240 -17.93 15.51 -5.07
CA TRP A 240 -16.70 15.76 -5.83
C TRP A 240 -15.54 16.35 -5.02
N PRO A 241 -15.73 17.34 -4.13
CA PRO A 241 -14.64 17.86 -3.31
C PRO A 241 -13.95 16.79 -2.44
N LEU A 242 -14.71 15.80 -1.95
CA LEU A 242 -14.20 14.68 -1.22
C LEU A 242 -13.51 13.67 -2.14
N GLN A 243 -14.13 13.36 -3.27
CA GLN A 243 -13.59 12.38 -4.23
C GLN A 243 -12.27 12.86 -4.84
N ARG A 244 -12.11 14.15 -5.14
CA ARG A 244 -10.83 14.75 -5.55
C ARG A 244 -9.69 14.40 -4.59
N ARG A 245 -9.93 14.55 -3.29
CA ARG A 245 -8.93 14.23 -2.25
C ARG A 245 -8.56 12.76 -2.26
N ARG A 246 -9.54 11.88 -2.45
CA ARG A 246 -9.33 10.43 -2.50
C ARG A 246 -8.57 10.02 -3.75
N LEU A 247 -8.92 10.57 -4.91
CA LEU A 247 -8.22 10.32 -6.17
C LEU A 247 -6.74 10.72 -6.12
N ALA A 248 -6.44 11.87 -5.54
CA ALA A 248 -5.08 12.37 -5.42
C ALA A 248 -4.26 11.63 -4.34
N ALA A 249 -4.92 10.97 -3.39
CA ALA A 249 -4.27 10.46 -2.19
C ALA A 249 -3.25 9.34 -2.47
N LEU A 250 -3.59 8.36 -3.29
CA LEU A 250 -2.67 7.28 -3.68
C LEU A 250 -1.48 7.80 -4.48
N PRO A 251 -1.65 8.54 -5.61
CA PRO A 251 -0.54 9.04 -6.39
C PRO A 251 0.38 9.99 -5.63
N LEU A 252 -0.18 10.89 -4.83
CA LEU A 252 0.62 11.79 -3.99
C LEU A 252 1.32 11.06 -2.84
N SER A 253 0.85 9.89 -2.45
CA SER A 253 1.54 9.02 -1.48
C SER A 253 2.58 8.09 -2.12
N GLY A 254 2.75 8.14 -3.45
CA GLY A 254 3.75 7.34 -4.14
C GLY A 254 3.24 6.01 -4.70
N TYR A 255 1.93 5.77 -4.68
CA TYR A 255 1.32 4.58 -5.26
C TYR A 255 0.68 4.89 -6.60
N PRO A 256 0.86 4.03 -7.61
CA PRO A 256 0.16 4.20 -8.87
C PRO A 256 -1.36 4.04 -8.67
N LEU A 257 -2.13 4.59 -9.58
CA LEU A 257 -3.57 4.35 -9.65
C LEU A 257 -3.88 3.91 -11.08
N HIS A 258 -4.15 2.62 -11.25
CA HIS A 258 -4.27 2.00 -12.57
C HIS A 258 -5.72 1.85 -13.01
N ARG A 259 -6.65 1.66 -12.07
CA ARG A 259 -8.09 1.52 -12.35
C ARG A 259 -8.90 2.29 -11.33
N LEU A 260 -9.99 2.86 -11.81
CA LEU A 260 -10.91 3.62 -10.98
C LEU A 260 -12.34 3.16 -11.26
N TRP A 261 -13.04 2.85 -10.19
CA TRP A 261 -14.48 2.64 -10.20
C TRP A 261 -15.14 3.61 -9.24
N ILE A 262 -16.08 4.41 -9.76
CA ILE A 262 -16.87 5.33 -8.94
C ILE A 262 -18.34 4.91 -9.05
N GLN A 263 -18.94 4.58 -7.92
CA GLN A 263 -20.34 4.21 -7.80
C GLN A 263 -21.13 5.36 -7.18
N GLY A 264 -22.20 5.80 -7.85
CA GLY A 264 -23.08 6.87 -7.40
C GLY A 264 -23.75 7.57 -8.55
N GLN A 265 -24.58 8.58 -8.25
CA GLN A 265 -25.40 9.29 -9.21
C GLN A 265 -24.74 10.58 -9.71
N GLY A 266 -25.13 10.99 -10.92
CA GLY A 266 -24.74 12.29 -11.49
C GLY A 266 -23.29 12.40 -11.99
N TRP A 267 -22.51 11.30 -11.97
CA TRP A 267 -21.15 11.29 -12.47
C TRP A 267 -21.10 11.45 -13.99
N THR A 268 -20.24 12.34 -14.44
CA THR A 268 -20.02 12.59 -15.86
C THR A 268 -18.52 12.57 -16.18
N THR A 269 -18.16 12.17 -17.40
CA THR A 269 -16.76 12.14 -17.86
C THR A 269 -16.04 13.49 -17.74
N PRO A 270 -16.68 14.67 -17.96
CA PRO A 270 -16.02 15.95 -17.81
C PRO A 270 -15.43 16.24 -16.43
N LEU A 271 -15.98 15.64 -15.36
CA LEU A 271 -15.41 15.78 -14.00
C LEU A 271 -14.02 15.16 -13.88
N LEU A 272 -13.71 14.21 -14.77
CA LEU A 272 -12.44 13.48 -14.82
C LEU A 272 -11.70 13.79 -16.12
N GLU A 273 -11.82 15.00 -16.63
CA GLU A 273 -11.14 15.45 -17.85
C GLU A 273 -9.64 15.16 -17.77
N GLY A 274 -9.09 14.60 -18.85
CA GLY A 274 -7.70 14.17 -18.91
C GLY A 274 -7.39 12.87 -18.17
N TRP A 275 -8.37 12.21 -17.55
CA TRP A 275 -8.20 10.91 -16.94
C TRP A 275 -7.86 9.84 -18.00
N SER A 276 -6.73 9.15 -17.83
CA SER A 276 -6.25 8.14 -18.78
C SER A 276 -6.38 6.69 -18.32
N PRO A 277 -6.37 6.37 -16.99
CA PRO A 277 -6.62 5.01 -16.54
C PRO A 277 -8.03 4.54 -16.88
N PRO A 278 -8.26 3.22 -17.05
CA PRO A 278 -9.59 2.67 -17.18
C PRO A 278 -10.51 3.12 -16.05
N LEU A 279 -11.65 3.65 -16.42
CA LEU A 279 -12.65 4.25 -15.54
C LEU A 279 -13.99 3.58 -15.75
N LEU A 280 -14.64 3.20 -14.64
CA LEU A 280 -16.04 2.82 -14.62
C LEU A 280 -16.84 3.82 -13.78
N LEU A 281 -17.83 4.43 -14.38
CA LEU A 281 -18.84 5.25 -13.69
C LEU A 281 -20.14 4.46 -13.70
N GLY A 282 -20.75 4.26 -12.54
CA GLY A 282 -21.91 3.36 -12.51
C GLY A 282 -22.95 3.68 -11.45
N ASP A 283 -24.19 3.77 -11.94
CA ASP A 283 -25.42 3.77 -11.16
C ASP A 283 -26.30 2.53 -11.50
N ALA A 284 -25.69 1.57 -12.20
CA ALA A 284 -26.38 0.45 -12.81
C ALA A 284 -26.75 -0.67 -11.81
N SER A 285 -27.69 -1.52 -12.20
CA SER A 285 -28.05 -2.74 -11.45
C SER A 285 -26.84 -3.67 -11.28
N TRP A 286 -26.91 -4.62 -10.34
CA TRP A 286 -25.84 -5.60 -10.12
C TRP A 286 -25.42 -6.36 -11.39
N ALA A 287 -26.39 -6.82 -12.18
CA ALA A 287 -26.12 -7.59 -13.38
C ALA A 287 -25.37 -6.79 -14.45
N ASP A 288 -25.80 -5.54 -14.67
CA ASP A 288 -25.17 -4.63 -15.65
C ASP A 288 -23.76 -4.23 -15.21
N ARG A 289 -23.53 -4.16 -13.90
CA ARG A 289 -22.22 -3.85 -13.33
C ARG A 289 -21.19 -4.95 -13.55
N GLN A 290 -21.61 -6.22 -13.53
CA GLN A 290 -20.66 -7.33 -13.69
C GLN A 290 -19.94 -7.28 -15.04
N ASP A 291 -20.67 -7.10 -16.13
CA ASP A 291 -20.06 -7.02 -17.47
C ASP A 291 -19.17 -5.78 -17.61
N SER A 292 -19.59 -4.67 -16.99
CA SER A 292 -18.79 -3.45 -16.98
C SER A 292 -17.51 -3.60 -16.16
N LEU A 293 -17.55 -4.31 -15.03
CA LEU A 293 -16.38 -4.64 -14.20
C LEU A 293 -15.44 -5.62 -14.92
N LEU A 294 -15.99 -6.63 -15.62
CA LEU A 294 -15.18 -7.52 -16.44
C LEU A 294 -14.43 -6.73 -17.53
N ASN A 295 -15.11 -5.82 -18.21
CA ASN A 295 -14.50 -4.96 -19.22
C ASN A 295 -13.43 -4.03 -18.62
N LEU A 296 -13.68 -3.46 -17.45
CA LEU A 296 -12.69 -2.62 -16.72
C LEU A 296 -11.42 -3.40 -16.40
N LEU A 297 -11.59 -4.64 -15.89
CA LEU A 297 -10.48 -5.48 -15.47
C LEU A 297 -9.77 -6.14 -16.66
N ALA A 298 -10.46 -6.42 -17.75
CA ALA A 298 -9.88 -6.97 -18.98
C ALA A 298 -8.98 -5.96 -19.71
N GLN A 299 -9.18 -4.66 -19.49
CA GLN A 299 -8.31 -3.65 -20.09
C GLN A 299 -6.91 -3.73 -19.46
N PRO A 300 -5.84 -3.64 -20.27
CA PRO A 300 -4.49 -3.60 -19.75
C PRO A 300 -4.33 -2.39 -18.82
N ALA A 301 -3.74 -2.59 -17.66
CA ALA A 301 -3.41 -1.50 -16.75
C ALA A 301 -2.38 -0.58 -17.42
N PRO A 302 -2.69 0.72 -17.60
CA PRO A 302 -1.73 1.64 -18.22
C PRO A 302 -0.54 1.85 -17.29
N SER A 303 0.66 1.84 -17.86
CA SER A 303 1.86 2.22 -17.12
C SER A 303 1.94 3.75 -17.06
N ILE A 304 1.27 4.35 -16.09
CA ILE A 304 1.35 5.81 -15.88
C ILE A 304 2.49 6.05 -14.88
N PRO A 305 3.58 6.69 -15.31
CA PRO A 305 4.65 7.01 -14.39
C PRO A 305 4.15 8.04 -13.38
N LEU A 306 4.32 7.75 -12.09
CA LEU A 306 3.97 8.67 -11.01
C LEU A 306 4.74 9.98 -11.08
N THR A 307 5.96 9.93 -11.62
CA THR A 307 6.84 11.08 -11.83
C THR A 307 7.60 10.85 -13.11
N HIS A 308 7.59 11.82 -13.98
CA HIS A 308 8.33 11.83 -15.24
C HIS A 308 9.19 13.09 -15.32
N TRP A 309 10.48 12.88 -15.56
CA TRP A 309 11.43 13.96 -15.77
C TRP A 309 11.80 14.05 -17.26
N GLU A 310 11.70 15.24 -17.81
CA GLU A 310 12.09 15.57 -19.17
C GLU A 310 12.92 16.86 -19.09
N ASP A 311 14.24 16.74 -19.25
CA ASP A 311 15.19 17.85 -19.05
C ASP A 311 14.98 18.59 -17.71
N GLN A 312 14.40 19.78 -17.79
CA GLN A 312 14.15 20.67 -16.63
C GLN A 312 12.68 20.68 -16.21
N ARG A 313 11.89 19.70 -16.68
CA ARG A 313 10.46 19.58 -16.39
C ARG A 313 10.19 18.32 -15.60
N CYS A 314 9.43 18.50 -14.55
CA CYS A 314 8.90 17.40 -13.75
C CYS A 314 7.39 17.32 -13.93
N ARG A 315 6.88 16.20 -14.40
CA ARG A 315 5.44 15.91 -14.43
C ARG A 315 5.12 14.91 -13.36
N VAL A 316 4.15 15.20 -12.53
CA VAL A 316 3.69 14.36 -11.42
C VAL A 316 2.23 14.01 -11.61
N PHE A 317 1.92 12.74 -11.62
CA PHE A 317 0.55 12.27 -11.70
C PHE A 317 -0.19 12.61 -10.41
N ALA A 318 -1.19 13.46 -10.49
CA ALA A 318 -1.96 13.99 -9.36
C ALA A 318 -3.41 14.32 -9.80
N PRO A 319 -4.22 13.29 -10.07
CA PRO A 319 -5.60 13.47 -10.54
C PRO A 319 -6.43 14.21 -9.50
N GLY A 320 -7.35 15.05 -9.95
CA GLY A 320 -8.25 15.81 -9.09
C GLY A 320 -7.63 17.02 -8.40
N VAL A 321 -6.33 17.28 -8.55
CA VAL A 321 -5.68 18.48 -8.00
C VAL A 321 -6.04 19.71 -8.83
N GLY A 322 -6.52 20.75 -8.17
CA GLY A 322 -6.75 22.05 -8.76
C GLY A 322 -5.56 23.01 -8.53
N ARG A 323 -5.55 24.12 -9.24
CA ARG A 323 -4.50 25.15 -9.09
C ARG A 323 -4.48 25.74 -7.68
N GLU A 324 -5.64 25.91 -7.10
CA GLU A 324 -5.86 26.46 -5.76
C GLU A 324 -5.34 25.55 -4.64
N ASP A 325 -5.26 24.23 -4.91
CA ASP A 325 -4.81 23.24 -3.93
C ASP A 325 -3.29 23.07 -3.92
N LEU A 326 -2.63 23.48 -5.02
CA LEU A 326 -1.24 23.14 -5.30
C LEU A 326 -0.27 24.06 -4.56
N ARG A 327 0.66 23.48 -3.83
CA ARG A 327 1.83 24.13 -3.28
C ARG A 327 3.07 23.35 -3.68
N VAL A 328 4.06 24.04 -4.23
CA VAL A 328 5.33 23.47 -4.68
C VAL A 328 6.46 24.18 -3.95
N GLN A 329 7.36 23.43 -3.37
CA GLN A 329 8.54 23.92 -2.66
C GLN A 329 9.74 23.04 -3.00
N GLN A 330 10.89 23.64 -3.14
CA GLN A 330 12.16 22.92 -3.17
C GLN A 330 12.80 22.99 -1.78
N GLN A 331 13.29 21.88 -1.29
CA GLN A 331 14.01 21.76 -0.04
C GLN A 331 15.27 20.96 -0.32
N GLU A 332 16.41 21.61 -0.34
CA GLU A 332 17.69 20.96 -0.69
C GLU A 332 17.60 20.19 -2.01
N ASP A 333 17.80 18.89 -1.96
CA ASP A 333 17.81 17.97 -3.10
C ASP A 333 16.44 17.34 -3.42
N VAL A 334 15.34 17.89 -2.87
CA VAL A 334 14.01 17.34 -3.09
C VAL A 334 13.00 18.40 -3.51
N LEU A 335 12.10 17.99 -4.41
CA LEU A 335 10.89 18.72 -4.74
C LEU A 335 9.74 18.23 -3.87
N VAL A 336 9.09 19.14 -3.17
CA VAL A 336 7.94 18.86 -2.32
C VAL A 336 6.69 19.41 -2.97
N ILE A 337 5.77 18.52 -3.31
CA ILE A 337 4.44 18.85 -3.83
C ILE A 337 3.44 18.56 -2.73
N SER A 338 2.66 19.58 -2.35
CA SER A 338 1.59 19.46 -1.37
C SER A 338 0.27 19.84 -2.03
N ALA A 339 -0.72 18.98 -1.97
CA ALA A 339 -2.07 19.23 -2.46
C ALA A 339 -3.10 18.37 -1.72
N LEU A 340 -4.30 18.91 -1.52
CA LEU A 340 -5.45 18.19 -0.95
C LEU A 340 -5.16 17.45 0.37
N GLY A 341 -4.26 18.02 1.20
CA GLY A 341 -3.85 17.40 2.47
C GLY A 341 -2.81 16.29 2.34
N GLN A 342 -2.32 16.01 1.15
CA GLN A 342 -1.25 15.06 0.88
C GLN A 342 0.06 15.77 0.55
N ARG A 343 1.17 15.08 0.78
CA ARG A 343 2.52 15.58 0.50
C ARG A 343 3.32 14.51 -0.21
N ARG A 344 3.94 14.87 -1.33
CA ARG A 344 4.85 14.02 -2.07
C ARG A 344 6.24 14.63 -2.10
N ILE A 345 7.23 13.84 -1.78
CA ILE A 345 8.65 14.21 -1.81
C ILE A 345 9.28 13.48 -2.98
N ILE A 346 9.91 14.22 -3.87
CA ILE A 346 10.49 13.71 -5.12
C ILE A 346 11.96 14.12 -5.15
N PRO A 347 12.90 13.17 -5.22
CA PRO A 347 14.32 13.50 -5.34
C PRO A 347 14.57 14.24 -6.66
N LEU A 348 15.36 15.31 -6.58
CA LEU A 348 15.77 16.08 -7.76
C LEU A 348 16.91 15.35 -8.49
N PRO A 349 16.82 15.25 -9.83
CA PRO A 349 17.95 14.81 -10.62
C PRO A 349 19.10 15.83 -10.50
N GLU A 350 20.33 15.40 -10.70
CA GLU A 350 21.53 16.25 -10.56
C GLU A 350 21.43 17.55 -11.36
N THR A 351 20.84 17.48 -12.54
CA THR A 351 20.62 18.63 -13.43
C THR A 351 19.69 19.70 -12.86
N CYS A 352 18.89 19.37 -11.86
CA CYS A 352 17.91 20.28 -11.24
C CYS A 352 18.23 20.66 -9.80
N ARG A 353 19.23 20.04 -9.13
CA ARG A 353 19.56 20.32 -7.72
C ARG A 353 19.97 21.76 -7.43
N GLN A 354 20.66 22.41 -8.38
CA GLN A 354 21.11 23.80 -8.27
C GLN A 354 20.16 24.81 -8.93
N ARG A 355 18.97 24.38 -9.34
CA ARG A 355 17.99 25.21 -10.04
C ARG A 355 16.77 25.44 -9.18
N GLU A 356 16.11 26.57 -9.35
CA GLU A 356 14.87 26.88 -8.66
C GLU A 356 13.64 26.59 -9.52
N PRO A 357 12.51 26.18 -8.89
CA PRO A 357 11.25 26.06 -9.59
C PRO A 357 10.81 27.42 -10.17
N ALA A 358 10.78 27.53 -11.48
CA ALA A 358 10.39 28.76 -12.17
C ALA A 358 8.87 28.91 -12.26
N SER A 359 8.17 27.79 -12.45
CA SER A 359 6.73 27.75 -12.52
C SER A 359 6.16 26.39 -12.17
N ALA A 360 4.97 26.38 -11.61
CA ALA A 360 4.19 25.17 -11.40
C ALA A 360 2.77 25.38 -11.97
N ARG A 361 2.28 24.41 -12.71
CA ARG A 361 0.93 24.44 -13.29
C ARG A 361 0.24 23.10 -13.21
N VAL A 362 -1.08 23.15 -13.18
CA VAL A 362 -1.92 21.95 -13.26
C VAL A 362 -2.29 21.73 -14.73
N CYS A 363 -1.94 20.57 -15.25
CA CYS A 363 -2.30 20.07 -16.57
C CYS A 363 -2.97 18.72 -16.38
N ALA A 364 -4.23 18.72 -15.94
CA ALA A 364 -4.96 17.53 -15.54
C ALA A 364 -4.71 16.33 -16.47
N PRO A 365 -4.39 15.15 -15.96
CA PRO A 365 -4.31 14.73 -14.54
C PRO A 365 -2.91 14.94 -13.92
N PHE A 366 -2.08 15.79 -14.45
CA PHE A 366 -0.71 16.02 -13.99
C PHE A 366 -0.50 17.39 -13.38
N VAL A 367 0.46 17.47 -12.49
CA VAL A 367 1.12 18.71 -12.07
C VAL A 367 2.45 18.80 -12.81
N GLU A 368 2.72 19.90 -13.50
CA GLU A 368 3.97 20.15 -14.18
C GLU A 368 4.75 21.25 -13.45
N VAL A 369 6.01 20.98 -13.14
CA VAL A 369 6.95 21.91 -12.53
C VAL A 369 8.13 22.11 -13.48
N VAL A 370 8.46 23.37 -13.77
CA VAL A 370 9.57 23.77 -14.67
C VAL A 370 10.65 24.44 -13.83
N PHE A 371 11.89 24.04 -14.04
CA PHE A 371 13.09 24.58 -13.37
C PHE A 371 13.86 25.48 -14.32
N ARG A 372 14.61 26.44 -13.76
CA ARG A 372 15.54 27.31 -14.49
C ARG A 372 16.81 27.60 -13.70
#